data_03c97993a1dc2707e8c7bb9cf16856d5
#
_entry.id   03c97993a1dc2707e8c7bb9cf16856d5
#
_cell.length_a   1.000
_cell.length_b   1.000
_cell.length_c   1.000
_cell.angle_alpha   90.00
_cell.angle_beta   90.00
_cell.angle_gamma   90.00
#
_symmetry.space_group_name_H-M   'P 1'
#
loop_
_entity.id
_entity.type
_entity.pdbx_description
1 polymer ?
#
loop_
_entity_poly.entity_id
_entity_poly.type
_entity_poly.pdbx_seq_one_letter_code
_entity_poly.pdbx_strand_id
1 'polypeptide(L)'
;MKISHACRLLFFSTLFVLFALPAAAQLTALENLGKALYFDKSLSSPSNMSCASCHDERVGFTGAKPNINRTGAVYPGAERQRFGNRRPPTAAYAGESPIFQYDPAEGLFVGGMFWDGRATGWVTGDPLADQAMGPFLNPVEHNLPSEYSACAIVARSNYVGLYEEIYGPLDCNSYDGEHMTAYIDFANAIAAFERSQEISAFDSKFDSVMAGEAEFTAQEEHGWELFNGKAQCSACHPAPLFTDFTYDNLGVPENPDNPFYEMDTVYVDGEPINPAGGAWIDPGLAGFLESLPPEWFAEQGLDKATVTKGNYGKHKVPTLRNADKRPGPGFAKAYMHNGTFKSLEEVVAFYNDRDELIAMGLLVPEVMDNMNQDELGALGLSFEEEAALVAFMKTLSDGYLPAKGSGRGR
;
A
#
# COMPACT_ATOMS: atom_id res chain seq x y z
N MET A 1 -88.77 -13.72 -9.05
CA MET A 1 -87.69 -13.49 -8.01
C MET A 1 -86.36 -13.79 -8.72
N LYS A 2 -85.60 -12.77 -9.08
CA LYS A 2 -84.31 -12.88 -9.78
C LYS A 2 -83.22 -12.60 -8.76
N ILE A 3 -82.35 -13.59 -8.49
CA ILE A 3 -81.14 -13.45 -7.61
C ILE A 3 -79.96 -13.11 -8.53
N SER A 4 -79.43 -11.90 -8.33
CA SER A 4 -78.24 -11.39 -9.02
C SER A 4 -77.00 -11.83 -8.26
N HIS A 5 -76.07 -12.56 -8.93
CA HIS A 5 -74.75 -12.88 -8.43
C HIS A 5 -73.77 -11.82 -8.90
N ALA A 6 -73.30 -10.98 -7.98
CA ALA A 6 -72.22 -10.05 -8.25
C ALA A 6 -70.87 -10.75 -8.00
N CYS A 7 -70.12 -10.97 -9.08
CA CYS A 7 -68.76 -11.47 -9.05
C CYS A 7 -67.80 -10.33 -8.69
N ARG A 8 -67.17 -10.35 -7.49
CA ARG A 8 -66.11 -9.41 -7.08
C ARG A 8 -64.76 -9.95 -7.58
N LEU A 9 -64.23 -9.32 -8.60
CA LEU A 9 -62.84 -9.49 -9.04
C LEU A 9 -61.89 -8.79 -8.04
N LEU A 10 -61.13 -9.57 -7.28
CA LEU A 10 -59.99 -9.08 -6.46
C LEU A 10 -58.78 -8.91 -7.36
N PHE A 11 -58.41 -7.65 -7.63
CA PHE A 11 -57.14 -7.31 -8.23
C PHE A 11 -56.03 -7.44 -7.17
N PHE A 12 -55.21 -8.47 -7.27
CA PHE A 12 -53.91 -8.53 -6.55
C PHE A 12 -52.90 -7.66 -7.32
N SER A 13 -52.62 -6.46 -6.79
CA SER A 13 -51.49 -5.65 -7.22
C SER A 13 -50.23 -6.24 -6.61
N THR A 14 -49.44 -6.98 -7.38
CA THR A 14 -48.08 -7.38 -7.05
C THR A 14 -47.18 -6.17 -7.12
N LEU A 15 -46.81 -5.63 -5.95
CA LEU A 15 -45.81 -4.58 -5.81
C LEU A 15 -44.44 -5.20 -6.07
N PHE A 16 -43.87 -5.00 -7.26
CA PHE A 16 -42.47 -5.31 -7.53
C PHE A 16 -41.60 -4.27 -6.82
N VAL A 17 -41.03 -4.63 -5.67
CA VAL A 17 -39.94 -3.88 -5.07
C VAL A 17 -38.69 -4.17 -5.89
N LEU A 18 -38.34 -3.26 -6.78
CA LEU A 18 -37.05 -3.24 -7.43
C LEU A 18 -36.00 -2.88 -6.36
N PHE A 19 -35.27 -3.88 -5.85
CA PHE A 19 -34.04 -3.64 -5.14
C PHE A 19 -33.03 -3.07 -6.15
N ALA A 20 -32.78 -1.77 -6.09
CA ALA A 20 -31.65 -1.16 -6.76
C ALA A 20 -30.39 -1.74 -6.09
N LEU A 21 -29.66 -2.58 -6.83
CA LEU A 21 -28.28 -2.88 -6.46
C LEU A 21 -27.54 -1.53 -6.40
N PRO A 22 -26.66 -1.30 -5.39
CA PRO A 22 -25.84 -0.11 -5.39
C PRO A 22 -25.06 -0.12 -6.72
N ALA A 23 -25.30 0.89 -7.55
CA ALA A 23 -24.48 1.11 -8.74
C ALA A 23 -23.06 1.34 -8.23
N ALA A 24 -22.09 0.56 -8.69
CA ALA A 24 -20.69 0.89 -8.45
C ALA A 24 -20.52 2.37 -8.85
N ALA A 25 -19.91 3.16 -7.95
CA ALA A 25 -19.74 4.58 -8.22
C ALA A 25 -18.93 4.72 -9.51
N GLN A 26 -19.47 5.44 -10.46
CA GLN A 26 -18.79 5.67 -11.74
C GLN A 26 -17.58 6.56 -11.47
N LEU A 27 -16.41 6.17 -11.98
CA LEU A 27 -15.20 6.97 -11.88
C LEU A 27 -15.43 8.37 -12.48
N THR A 28 -14.89 9.38 -11.83
CA THR A 28 -14.82 10.75 -12.35
C THR A 28 -13.90 10.82 -13.58
N ALA A 29 -13.91 11.92 -14.31
CA ALA A 29 -13.01 12.12 -15.46
C ALA A 29 -11.52 12.01 -15.02
N LEU A 30 -11.17 12.59 -13.87
CA LEU A 30 -9.81 12.55 -13.32
C LEU A 30 -9.39 11.12 -12.94
N GLU A 31 -10.25 10.36 -12.26
CA GLU A 31 -9.99 8.96 -11.91
C GLU A 31 -9.88 8.07 -13.17
N ASN A 32 -10.66 8.34 -14.21
CA ASN A 32 -10.55 7.61 -15.49
C ASN A 32 -9.22 7.90 -16.20
N LEU A 33 -8.74 9.14 -16.18
CA LEU A 33 -7.40 9.48 -16.67
C LEU A 33 -6.33 8.73 -15.86
N GLY A 34 -6.42 8.79 -14.52
CA GLY A 34 -5.50 8.08 -13.61
C GLY A 34 -5.48 6.58 -13.87
N LYS A 35 -6.66 5.97 -14.06
CA LYS A 35 -6.78 4.56 -14.42
C LYS A 35 -6.08 4.24 -15.75
N ALA A 36 -6.28 5.07 -16.76
CA ALA A 36 -5.63 4.88 -18.05
C ALA A 36 -4.10 4.92 -17.92
N LEU A 37 -3.56 5.89 -17.18
CA LEU A 37 -2.12 6.02 -16.89
C LEU A 37 -1.59 4.82 -16.07
N TYR A 38 -2.32 4.39 -15.04
CA TYR A 38 -1.93 3.30 -14.14
C TYR A 38 -1.74 1.95 -14.86
N PHE A 39 -2.49 1.70 -15.92
CA PHE A 39 -2.43 0.47 -16.71
C PHE A 39 -1.60 0.59 -18.00
N ASP A 40 -1.11 1.79 -18.34
CA ASP A 40 -0.40 2.02 -19.60
C ASP A 40 1.06 1.52 -19.54
N LYS A 41 1.33 0.42 -20.22
CA LYS A 41 2.69 -0.14 -20.35
C LYS A 41 3.61 0.66 -21.26
N SER A 42 3.07 1.53 -22.08
CA SER A 42 3.90 2.39 -22.94
C SER A 42 4.66 3.45 -22.14
N LEU A 43 4.20 3.74 -20.90
CA LEU A 43 4.86 4.62 -19.95
C LEU A 43 6.08 3.97 -19.25
N SER A 44 6.78 3.11 -19.98
CA SER A 44 8.05 2.51 -19.56
C SER A 44 9.01 2.28 -20.74
N SER A 45 10.30 2.16 -20.46
CA SER A 45 11.34 1.91 -21.48
C SER A 45 12.17 0.67 -21.11
N PRO A 46 12.01 -0.46 -21.86
CA PRO A 46 11.09 -0.68 -22.97
C PRO A 46 9.61 -0.73 -22.51
N SER A 47 8.66 -0.54 -23.43
CA SER A 47 7.21 -0.44 -23.17
C SER A 47 6.60 -1.79 -22.71
N ASN A 48 6.92 -2.25 -21.51
CA ASN A 48 6.55 -3.58 -21.00
C ASN A 48 6.03 -3.57 -19.55
N MET A 49 6.04 -2.42 -18.87
CA MET A 49 5.70 -2.25 -17.47
C MET A 49 4.69 -1.11 -17.27
N SER A 50 3.79 -1.28 -16.35
CA SER A 50 2.86 -0.27 -15.83
C SER A 50 2.79 -0.41 -14.31
N CYS A 51 2.16 0.53 -13.58
CA CYS A 51 1.95 0.44 -12.14
C CYS A 51 1.29 -0.91 -11.76
N ALA A 52 0.28 -1.33 -12.52
CA ALA A 52 -0.42 -2.61 -12.34
C ALA A 52 0.49 -3.85 -12.52
N SER A 53 1.71 -3.72 -13.07
CA SER A 53 2.65 -4.84 -13.18
C SER A 53 3.21 -5.29 -11.83
N CYS A 54 3.29 -4.35 -10.87
CA CYS A 54 3.78 -4.57 -9.51
C CYS A 54 2.68 -4.36 -8.45
N HIS A 55 1.55 -3.70 -8.81
CA HIS A 55 0.43 -3.40 -7.93
C HIS A 55 -0.88 -3.98 -8.52
N ASP A 56 -1.12 -5.28 -8.29
CA ASP A 56 -2.24 -6.02 -8.90
C ASP A 56 -3.46 -6.07 -7.96
N GLU A 57 -4.62 -5.70 -8.47
CA GLU A 57 -5.91 -5.68 -7.79
C GLU A 57 -6.21 -6.99 -7.05
N ARG A 58 -5.94 -8.14 -7.69
CA ARG A 58 -6.27 -9.47 -7.17
C ARG A 58 -5.54 -9.83 -5.90
N VAL A 59 -4.48 -9.10 -5.56
CA VAL A 59 -3.62 -9.34 -4.39
C VAL A 59 -3.54 -8.13 -3.47
N GLY A 60 -4.53 -7.24 -3.54
CA GLY A 60 -4.58 -6.02 -2.73
C GLY A 60 -3.58 -4.97 -3.20
N PHE A 61 -3.43 -4.80 -4.51
CA PHE A 61 -2.56 -3.80 -5.14
C PHE A 61 -1.09 -3.86 -4.70
N THR A 62 -0.57 -5.07 -4.55
CA THR A 62 0.83 -5.36 -4.26
C THR A 62 1.35 -6.43 -5.23
N GLY A 63 2.47 -7.07 -4.92
CA GLY A 63 3.17 -7.99 -5.82
C GLY A 63 2.33 -9.21 -6.27
N ALA A 64 2.07 -9.31 -7.58
CA ALA A 64 1.17 -10.27 -8.20
C ALA A 64 1.77 -11.63 -8.54
N LYS A 65 3.11 -11.79 -8.41
CA LYS A 65 3.82 -12.98 -8.92
C LYS A 65 4.26 -13.89 -7.76
N PRO A 66 3.57 -15.02 -7.53
CA PRO A 66 3.86 -15.89 -6.38
C PRO A 66 5.26 -16.50 -6.39
N ASN A 67 5.88 -16.67 -7.56
CA ASN A 67 7.27 -17.13 -7.65
C ASN A 67 8.26 -16.07 -7.15
N ILE A 68 8.04 -14.80 -7.44
CA ILE A 68 8.85 -13.69 -6.91
C ILE A 68 8.61 -13.53 -5.41
N ASN A 69 7.34 -13.59 -4.99
CA ASN A 69 6.99 -13.44 -3.58
C ASN A 69 7.58 -14.55 -2.68
N ARG A 70 7.81 -15.76 -3.22
CA ARG A 70 8.43 -16.87 -2.46
C ARG A 70 9.92 -16.66 -2.19
N THR A 71 10.59 -15.79 -2.93
CA THR A 71 12.01 -15.49 -2.82
C THR A 71 12.21 -14.06 -2.34
N GLY A 72 12.91 -13.24 -3.10
CA GLY A 72 13.26 -11.85 -2.75
C GLY A 72 12.09 -10.87 -2.65
N ALA A 73 10.93 -11.21 -3.22
CA ALA A 73 9.73 -10.35 -3.24
C ALA A 73 9.91 -8.96 -3.88
N VAL A 74 11.08 -8.68 -4.44
CA VAL A 74 11.42 -7.47 -5.18
C VAL A 74 11.22 -7.72 -6.67
N TYR A 75 10.58 -6.79 -7.33
CA TYR A 75 10.17 -6.94 -8.73
C TYR A 75 11.20 -6.31 -9.66
N PRO A 76 11.51 -6.96 -10.80
CA PRO A 76 12.39 -6.34 -11.80
C PRO A 76 11.71 -5.15 -12.45
N GLY A 77 12.48 -4.14 -12.77
CA GLY A 77 12.05 -2.99 -13.57
C GLY A 77 11.72 -3.35 -15.04
N ALA A 78 11.44 -2.34 -15.84
CA ALA A 78 11.28 -2.47 -17.29
C ALA A 78 12.51 -3.10 -17.92
N GLU A 79 13.71 -2.72 -17.45
CA GLU A 79 14.97 -3.44 -17.67
C GLU A 79 15.06 -4.61 -16.69
N ARG A 80 14.89 -5.83 -17.21
CA ARG A 80 14.65 -7.05 -16.42
C ARG A 80 15.77 -7.45 -15.45
N GLN A 81 16.96 -6.92 -15.62
CA GLN A 81 18.12 -7.17 -14.75
C GLN A 81 18.28 -6.11 -13.66
N ARG A 82 17.43 -5.07 -13.66
CA ARG A 82 17.48 -3.99 -12.67
C ARG A 82 16.41 -4.19 -11.62
N PHE A 83 16.83 -4.15 -10.36
CA PHE A 83 15.97 -4.32 -9.22
C PHE A 83 16.13 -3.16 -8.24
N GLY A 84 15.01 -2.70 -7.68
CA GLY A 84 15.03 -1.86 -6.50
C GLY A 84 15.35 -2.66 -5.23
N ASN A 85 15.32 -1.98 -4.08
CA ASN A 85 15.74 -2.56 -2.81
C ASN A 85 14.59 -3.18 -1.99
N ARG A 86 13.34 -2.82 -2.28
CA ARG A 86 12.18 -3.17 -1.44
C ARG A 86 11.05 -3.76 -2.29
N ARG A 87 10.19 -4.54 -1.64
CA ARG A 87 8.99 -5.04 -2.29
C ARG A 87 7.99 -3.89 -2.53
N PRO A 88 7.09 -4.00 -3.54
CA PRO A 88 6.03 -3.02 -3.75
C PRO A 88 5.04 -3.04 -2.56
N PRO A 89 4.84 -1.89 -1.86
CA PRO A 89 3.78 -1.74 -0.88
C PRO A 89 2.41 -1.80 -1.57
N THR A 90 1.33 -1.81 -0.79
CA THR A 90 0.00 -1.66 -1.39
C THR A 90 -0.20 -0.23 -1.92
N ALA A 91 -0.85 -0.10 -3.09
CA ALA A 91 -1.35 1.17 -3.58
C ALA A 91 -2.76 1.49 -3.01
N ALA A 92 -3.46 0.47 -2.47
CA ALA A 92 -4.76 0.68 -1.84
C ALA A 92 -4.62 1.33 -0.45
N TYR A 93 -5.58 2.21 -0.13
CA TYR A 93 -5.66 2.92 1.16
C TYR A 93 -4.46 3.82 1.47
N ALA A 94 -3.70 4.20 0.45
CA ALA A 94 -2.53 5.05 0.57
C ALA A 94 -2.87 6.55 0.61
N GLY A 95 -4.08 6.90 0.14
CA GLY A 95 -4.50 8.28 -0.11
C GLY A 95 -4.65 9.19 1.11
N GLU A 96 -4.74 8.61 2.30
CA GLU A 96 -4.93 9.35 3.56
C GLU A 96 -3.60 9.67 4.27
N SER A 97 -2.44 9.29 3.69
CA SER A 97 -1.15 9.62 4.26
C SER A 97 -0.96 11.14 4.31
N PRO A 98 -0.68 11.74 5.48
CA PRO A 98 -0.45 13.19 5.56
C PRO A 98 0.87 13.58 4.90
N ILE A 99 1.04 14.87 4.61
CA ILE A 99 2.32 15.44 4.19
C ILE A 99 3.38 15.07 5.21
N PHE A 100 4.57 14.65 4.73
CA PHE A 100 5.69 14.27 5.60
C PHE A 100 6.09 15.42 6.50
N GLN A 101 6.10 15.18 7.79
CA GLN A 101 6.44 16.16 8.82
C GLN A 101 7.00 15.49 10.07
N TYR A 102 7.70 16.30 10.89
CA TYR A 102 8.05 15.94 12.24
C TYR A 102 6.94 16.42 13.20
N ASP A 103 6.47 15.52 14.06
CA ASP A 103 5.55 15.86 15.14
C ASP A 103 6.35 16.09 16.42
N PRO A 104 6.48 17.36 16.87
CA PRO A 104 7.26 17.69 18.08
C PRO A 104 6.57 17.25 19.38
N ALA A 105 5.27 16.97 19.36
CA ALA A 105 4.54 16.52 20.54
C ALA A 105 4.86 15.07 20.87
N GLU A 106 4.94 14.24 19.82
CA GLU A 106 5.25 12.81 19.93
C GLU A 106 6.74 12.50 19.71
N GLY A 107 7.50 13.46 19.15
CA GLY A 107 8.93 13.27 18.87
C GLY A 107 9.23 12.33 17.71
N LEU A 108 8.33 12.18 16.75
CA LEU A 108 8.40 11.23 15.65
C LEU A 108 8.05 11.85 14.31
N PHE A 109 8.35 11.12 13.22
CA PHE A 109 7.96 11.48 11.87
C PHE A 109 6.66 10.79 11.49
N VAL A 110 5.84 11.49 10.70
CA VAL A 110 4.54 11.00 10.22
C VAL A 110 4.33 11.42 8.78
N GLY A 111 3.59 10.61 8.01
CA GLY A 111 3.18 10.93 6.65
C GLY A 111 4.20 10.54 5.59
N GLY A 112 4.09 11.15 4.41
CA GLY A 112 4.87 10.74 3.24
C GLY A 112 4.48 9.37 2.69
N MET A 113 5.06 9.00 1.56
CA MET A 113 4.87 7.69 0.89
C MET A 113 6.21 7.01 0.61
N PHE A 114 6.17 5.78 0.09
CA PHE A 114 7.21 4.78 0.12
C PHE A 114 7.53 4.28 1.55
N TRP A 115 8.34 3.24 1.65
CA TRP A 115 8.75 2.65 2.93
C TRP A 115 9.61 3.59 3.80
N ASP A 116 10.23 4.60 3.19
CA ASP A 116 11.15 5.56 3.80
C ASP A 116 10.63 7.00 3.85
N GLY A 117 9.41 7.27 3.38
CA GLY A 117 8.79 8.60 3.47
C GLY A 117 9.23 9.63 2.44
N ARG A 118 10.15 9.29 1.52
CA ARG A 118 10.76 10.25 0.59
C ARG A 118 9.80 10.93 -0.39
N ALA A 119 8.63 10.36 -0.65
CA ALA A 119 7.55 11.05 -1.36
C ALA A 119 6.74 11.85 -0.34
N THR A 120 7.14 13.07 -0.15
CA THR A 120 6.78 13.90 1.01
C THR A 120 5.43 14.60 0.91
N GLY A 121 4.96 14.86 -0.31
CA GLY A 121 3.87 15.79 -0.58
C GLY A 121 4.32 17.25 -0.66
N TRP A 122 5.62 17.52 -0.65
CA TRP A 122 6.11 18.90 -0.70
C TRP A 122 6.08 19.49 -2.11
N VAL A 123 6.06 18.67 -3.15
CA VAL A 123 6.00 19.12 -4.55
C VAL A 123 4.57 19.43 -4.96
N THR A 124 3.65 18.47 -4.78
CA THR A 124 2.27 18.57 -5.27
C THR A 124 1.26 18.99 -4.19
N GLY A 125 1.66 19.00 -2.92
CA GLY A 125 0.76 19.14 -1.76
C GLY A 125 0.10 17.81 -1.37
N ASP A 126 0.46 16.69 -2.04
CA ASP A 126 -0.11 15.36 -1.85
C ASP A 126 0.97 14.28 -1.90
N PRO A 127 1.26 13.56 -0.80
CA PRO A 127 2.27 12.50 -0.80
C PRO A 127 2.01 11.38 -1.81
N LEU A 128 0.75 11.08 -2.11
CA LEU A 128 0.41 10.03 -3.07
C LEU A 128 0.72 10.48 -4.51
N ALA A 129 0.47 11.75 -4.83
CA ALA A 129 0.86 12.32 -6.12
C ALA A 129 2.38 12.44 -6.24
N ASP A 130 3.09 12.90 -5.20
CA ASP A 130 4.57 12.90 -5.18
C ASP A 130 5.12 11.49 -5.40
N GLN A 131 4.49 10.45 -4.81
CA GLN A 131 4.86 9.07 -5.01
C GLN A 131 4.69 8.64 -6.47
N ALA A 132 3.55 9.01 -7.10
CA ALA A 132 3.24 8.61 -8.47
C ALA A 132 4.20 9.21 -9.51
N MET A 133 4.87 10.32 -9.20
CA MET A 133 5.93 10.88 -10.04
C MET A 133 7.17 9.97 -10.11
N GLY A 134 7.52 9.29 -9.01
CA GLY A 134 8.78 8.58 -8.88
C GLY A 134 9.02 7.46 -9.89
N PRO A 135 8.12 6.47 -10.05
CA PRO A 135 8.33 5.26 -10.84
C PRO A 135 8.67 5.49 -12.32
N PHE A 136 8.09 6.50 -12.95
CA PHE A 136 8.27 6.75 -14.39
C PHE A 136 9.73 6.96 -14.77
N LEU A 137 10.47 7.73 -13.99
CA LEU A 137 11.86 8.07 -14.29
C LEU A 137 12.84 7.13 -13.57
N ASN A 138 12.37 6.32 -12.64
CA ASN A 138 13.23 5.44 -11.88
C ASN A 138 13.81 4.33 -12.77
N PRO A 139 15.16 4.23 -12.89
CA PRO A 139 15.81 3.26 -13.77
C PRO A 139 15.62 1.80 -13.35
N VAL A 140 15.23 1.54 -12.11
CA VAL A 140 14.90 0.20 -11.60
C VAL A 140 13.39 -0.10 -11.62
N GLU A 141 12.59 0.81 -12.20
CA GLU A 141 11.15 0.67 -12.39
C GLU A 141 10.79 0.91 -13.86
N HIS A 142 10.13 2.02 -14.23
CA HIS A 142 9.69 2.30 -15.59
C HIS A 142 10.81 2.75 -16.54
N ASN A 143 11.88 3.36 -16.02
CA ASN A 143 13.09 3.72 -16.78
C ASN A 143 12.85 4.68 -17.96
N LEU A 144 11.89 5.62 -17.87
CA LEU A 144 11.75 6.67 -18.86
C LEU A 144 12.88 7.69 -18.73
N PRO A 145 13.41 8.23 -19.84
CA PRO A 145 14.56 9.13 -19.79
C PRO A 145 14.23 10.55 -19.30
N SER A 146 12.96 10.96 -19.32
CA SER A 146 12.53 12.31 -18.89
C SER A 146 11.01 12.43 -18.76
N GLU A 147 10.55 13.46 -18.06
CA GLU A 147 9.14 13.86 -17.99
C GLU A 147 8.56 14.15 -19.38
N TYR A 148 9.38 14.77 -20.26
CA TYR A 148 9.00 15.00 -21.65
C TYR A 148 8.66 13.69 -22.37
N SER A 149 9.38 12.62 -22.10
CA SER A 149 9.10 11.31 -22.70
C SER A 149 7.74 10.78 -22.26
N ALA A 150 7.39 10.92 -20.98
CA ALA A 150 6.07 10.55 -20.48
C ALA A 150 4.96 11.39 -21.15
N CYS A 151 5.12 12.70 -21.19
CA CYS A 151 4.17 13.60 -21.85
C CYS A 151 4.01 13.27 -23.35
N ALA A 152 5.12 13.07 -24.07
CA ALA A 152 5.08 12.73 -25.49
C ALA A 152 4.44 11.35 -25.79
N ILE A 153 4.46 10.43 -24.83
CA ILE A 153 3.75 9.15 -24.92
C ILE A 153 2.23 9.41 -24.75
N VAL A 154 1.83 10.13 -23.71
CA VAL A 154 0.41 10.47 -23.45
C VAL A 154 -0.18 11.26 -24.60
N ALA A 155 0.55 12.21 -25.19
CA ALA A 155 0.12 13.01 -26.36
C ALA A 155 -0.24 12.15 -27.59
N ARG A 156 0.29 10.93 -27.66
CA ARG A 156 0.00 9.98 -28.75
C ARG A 156 -0.90 8.83 -28.34
N SER A 157 -1.35 8.82 -27.10
CA SER A 157 -2.22 7.78 -26.58
C SER A 157 -3.66 7.91 -27.10
N ASN A 158 -4.43 6.83 -26.97
CA ASN A 158 -5.86 6.85 -27.29
C ASN A 158 -6.71 7.49 -26.19
N TYR A 159 -6.11 7.89 -25.06
CA TYR A 159 -6.77 8.53 -23.93
C TYR A 159 -6.33 9.99 -23.69
N VAL A 160 -5.53 10.58 -24.60
CA VAL A 160 -5.15 12.02 -24.47
C VAL A 160 -6.36 12.93 -24.33
N GLY A 161 -7.47 12.58 -24.96
CA GLY A 161 -8.74 13.33 -24.82
C GLY A 161 -9.29 13.39 -23.38
N LEU A 162 -8.98 12.41 -22.53
CA LEU A 162 -9.34 12.47 -21.09
C LEU A 162 -8.53 13.56 -20.37
N TYR A 163 -7.24 13.70 -20.71
CA TYR A 163 -6.41 14.78 -20.18
C TYR A 163 -6.95 16.15 -20.64
N GLU A 164 -7.19 16.30 -21.96
CA GLU A 164 -7.62 17.57 -22.55
C GLU A 164 -8.99 18.03 -22.06
N GLU A 165 -9.88 17.11 -21.70
CA GLU A 165 -11.17 17.41 -21.08
C GLU A 165 -11.01 18.08 -19.71
N ILE A 166 -9.98 17.73 -18.94
CA ILE A 166 -9.78 18.19 -17.57
C ILE A 166 -8.91 19.43 -17.53
N TYR A 167 -7.79 19.41 -18.26
CA TYR A 167 -6.70 20.39 -18.15
C TYR A 167 -6.58 21.29 -19.38
N GLY A 168 -7.30 21.02 -20.46
CA GLY A 168 -7.12 21.67 -21.75
C GLY A 168 -6.01 21.02 -22.58
N PRO A 169 -5.60 21.65 -23.71
CA PRO A 169 -4.62 21.07 -24.63
C PRO A 169 -3.32 20.67 -23.91
N LEU A 170 -2.85 19.43 -24.16
CA LEU A 170 -1.64 18.92 -23.55
C LEU A 170 -0.40 19.67 -24.06
N ASP A 171 0.32 20.34 -23.17
CA ASP A 171 1.57 21.06 -23.45
C ASP A 171 2.76 20.42 -22.73
N CYS A 172 3.66 19.81 -23.51
CA CYS A 172 4.88 19.20 -22.98
C CYS A 172 6.05 20.21 -22.83
N ASN A 173 5.80 21.52 -22.89
CA ASN A 173 6.80 22.57 -22.69
C ASN A 173 6.48 23.52 -21.53
N SER A 174 5.34 23.30 -20.84
CA SER A 174 4.96 24.07 -19.66
C SER A 174 5.54 23.43 -18.40
N TYR A 175 6.10 24.25 -17.51
CA TYR A 175 6.72 23.81 -16.26
C TYR A 175 6.16 24.60 -15.07
N ASP A 176 6.02 23.92 -13.93
CA ASP A 176 5.77 24.52 -12.63
C ASP A 176 6.94 24.14 -11.70
N GLY A 177 7.75 25.12 -11.35
CA GLY A 177 9.01 24.89 -10.67
C GLY A 177 9.98 24.04 -11.50
N GLU A 178 10.46 22.93 -10.93
CA GLU A 178 11.39 22.02 -11.56
C GLU A 178 10.71 20.93 -12.42
N HIS A 179 9.39 20.77 -12.25
CA HIS A 179 8.63 19.71 -12.92
C HIS A 179 7.75 20.22 -14.06
N MET A 180 7.58 19.40 -15.07
CA MET A 180 6.63 19.68 -16.15
C MET A 180 5.20 19.66 -15.61
N THR A 181 4.39 20.69 -15.92
CA THR A 181 3.01 20.82 -15.45
C THR A 181 2.17 19.57 -15.76
N ALA A 182 2.26 19.08 -17.01
CA ALA A 182 1.54 17.87 -17.40
C ALA A 182 1.97 16.61 -16.61
N TYR A 183 3.23 16.54 -16.17
CA TYR A 183 3.73 15.43 -15.37
C TYR A 183 3.15 15.43 -13.96
N ILE A 184 3.01 16.62 -13.37
CA ILE A 184 2.27 16.81 -12.09
C ILE A 184 0.79 16.42 -12.27
N ASP A 185 0.16 16.81 -13.40
CA ASP A 185 -1.23 16.45 -13.68
C ASP A 185 -1.41 14.93 -13.80
N PHE A 186 -0.46 14.22 -14.43
CA PHE A 186 -0.48 12.75 -14.50
C PHE A 186 -0.42 12.13 -13.10
N ALA A 187 0.46 12.63 -12.25
CA ALA A 187 0.61 12.17 -10.88
C ALA A 187 -0.68 12.40 -10.06
N ASN A 188 -1.28 13.58 -10.17
CA ASN A 188 -2.56 13.90 -9.54
C ASN A 188 -3.71 12.99 -10.02
N ALA A 189 -3.73 12.66 -11.31
CA ALA A 189 -4.74 11.76 -11.85
C ALA A 189 -4.55 10.33 -11.32
N ILE A 190 -3.31 9.82 -11.26
CA ILE A 190 -3.01 8.50 -10.69
C ILE A 190 -3.42 8.47 -9.20
N ALA A 191 -3.06 9.49 -8.43
CA ALA A 191 -3.44 9.61 -7.02
C ALA A 191 -4.97 9.63 -6.83
N ALA A 192 -5.71 10.30 -7.72
CA ALA A 192 -7.17 10.28 -7.72
C ALA A 192 -7.72 8.88 -7.98
N PHE A 193 -7.15 8.13 -8.95
CA PHE A 193 -7.55 6.75 -9.20
C PHE A 193 -7.24 5.83 -8.01
N GLU A 194 -6.09 5.97 -7.37
CA GLU A 194 -5.72 5.18 -6.20
C GLU A 194 -6.62 5.44 -4.98
N ARG A 195 -7.27 6.61 -4.91
CA ARG A 195 -8.31 6.95 -3.92
C ARG A 195 -9.71 6.45 -4.29
N SER A 196 -9.91 6.07 -5.54
CA SER A 196 -11.25 5.64 -6.01
C SER A 196 -11.72 4.37 -5.32
N GLN A 197 -13.03 4.12 -5.37
CA GLN A 197 -13.61 2.89 -4.84
C GLN A 197 -13.16 1.61 -5.58
N GLU A 198 -12.55 1.73 -6.75
CA GLU A 198 -11.97 0.56 -7.43
C GLU A 198 -10.70 0.06 -6.72
N ILE A 199 -9.97 0.94 -6.04
CA ILE A 199 -8.72 0.61 -5.33
C ILE A 199 -8.92 0.58 -3.81
N SER A 200 -9.67 1.54 -3.27
CA SER A 200 -9.91 1.70 -1.83
C SER A 200 -11.41 1.54 -1.54
N ALA A 201 -11.90 0.29 -1.62
CA ALA A 201 -13.33 -0.02 -1.69
C ALA A 201 -14.08 0.14 -0.37
N PHE A 202 -13.43 -0.09 0.79
CA PHE A 202 -14.05 -0.14 2.11
C PHE A 202 -15.26 -1.10 2.18
N ASP A 203 -15.14 -2.26 1.53
CA ASP A 203 -16.18 -3.29 1.46
C ASP A 203 -15.71 -4.64 2.02
N SER A 204 -14.79 -4.62 2.97
CA SER A 204 -14.33 -5.81 3.68
C SER A 204 -15.38 -6.33 4.67
N LYS A 205 -15.16 -7.54 5.21
CA LYS A 205 -15.99 -8.07 6.29
C LYS A 205 -15.96 -7.15 7.52
N PHE A 206 -14.79 -6.59 7.86
CA PHE A 206 -14.64 -5.61 8.93
C PHE A 206 -15.60 -4.43 8.72
N ASP A 207 -15.63 -3.85 7.52
CA ASP A 207 -16.51 -2.71 7.22
C ASP A 207 -17.99 -3.07 7.37
N SER A 208 -18.38 -4.25 6.88
CA SER A 208 -19.76 -4.75 7.04
C SER A 208 -20.14 -4.98 8.51
N VAL A 209 -19.21 -5.44 9.34
CA VAL A 209 -19.44 -5.59 10.79
C VAL A 209 -19.58 -4.23 11.46
N MET A 210 -18.72 -3.26 11.13
CA MET A 210 -18.81 -1.90 11.67
C MET A 210 -20.10 -1.19 11.24
N ALA A 211 -20.62 -1.50 10.05
CA ALA A 211 -21.91 -1.02 9.57
C ALA A 211 -23.12 -1.75 10.18
N GLY A 212 -22.90 -2.82 10.97
CA GLY A 212 -23.98 -3.65 11.54
C GLY A 212 -24.67 -4.56 10.52
N GLU A 213 -24.03 -4.81 9.37
CA GLU A 213 -24.54 -5.64 8.27
C GLU A 213 -24.03 -7.09 8.32
N ALA A 214 -23.00 -7.35 9.11
CA ALA A 214 -22.43 -8.67 9.34
C ALA A 214 -22.00 -8.84 10.81
N GLU A 215 -21.58 -10.05 11.17
CA GLU A 215 -21.04 -10.37 12.49
C GLU A 215 -19.68 -11.05 12.32
N PHE A 216 -18.76 -10.81 13.25
CA PHE A 216 -17.57 -11.63 13.40
C PHE A 216 -17.94 -13.04 13.85
N THR A 217 -17.16 -14.03 13.45
CA THR A 217 -17.14 -15.31 14.14
C THR A 217 -16.49 -15.13 15.52
N ALA A 218 -16.71 -16.06 16.45
CA ALA A 218 -16.10 -15.98 17.78
C ALA A 218 -14.56 -15.89 17.72
N GLN A 219 -13.92 -16.51 16.72
CA GLN A 219 -12.48 -16.46 16.54
C GLN A 219 -12.02 -15.08 16.02
N GLU A 220 -12.74 -14.49 15.07
CA GLU A 220 -12.44 -13.16 14.53
C GLU A 220 -12.68 -12.07 15.57
N GLU A 221 -13.76 -12.19 16.38
CA GLU A 221 -14.04 -11.28 17.48
C GLU A 221 -12.96 -11.33 18.55
N HIS A 222 -12.54 -12.53 18.95
CA HIS A 222 -11.40 -12.70 19.86
C HIS A 222 -10.12 -12.10 19.29
N GLY A 223 -9.86 -12.29 17.98
CA GLY A 223 -8.72 -11.65 17.29
C GLY A 223 -8.80 -10.12 17.32
N TRP A 224 -9.99 -9.55 17.14
CA TRP A 224 -10.22 -8.10 17.27
C TRP A 224 -9.97 -7.58 18.69
N GLU A 225 -10.40 -8.32 19.71
CA GLU A 225 -10.12 -7.99 21.12
C GLU A 225 -8.62 -8.03 21.42
N LEU A 226 -7.91 -9.07 20.95
CA LEU A 226 -6.46 -9.18 21.09
C LEU A 226 -5.72 -8.06 20.37
N PHE A 227 -6.13 -7.71 19.15
CA PHE A 227 -5.55 -6.65 18.33
C PHE A 227 -5.59 -5.30 19.04
N ASN A 228 -6.68 -4.99 19.76
CA ASN A 228 -6.85 -3.75 20.53
C ASN A 228 -6.37 -3.86 21.98
N GLY A 229 -5.99 -5.03 22.43
CA GLY A 229 -5.63 -5.32 23.82
C GLY A 229 -4.25 -5.93 23.96
N LYS A 230 -4.20 -7.22 24.32
CA LYS A 230 -2.97 -7.93 24.67
C LYS A 230 -1.87 -7.86 23.60
N ALA A 231 -2.25 -7.91 22.32
CA ALA A 231 -1.28 -7.90 21.21
C ALA A 231 -0.83 -6.50 20.79
N GLN A 232 -1.44 -5.43 21.32
CA GLN A 232 -1.08 -4.02 21.11
C GLN A 232 -1.01 -3.54 19.64
N CYS A 233 -1.52 -4.33 18.68
CA CYS A 233 -1.40 -4.02 17.24
C CYS A 233 -2.00 -2.66 16.87
N SER A 234 -3.10 -2.25 17.54
CA SER A 234 -3.79 -0.98 17.30
C SER A 234 -2.99 0.25 17.75
N ALA A 235 -1.87 0.10 18.47
CA ALA A 235 -0.98 1.21 18.82
C ALA A 235 -0.39 1.85 17.56
N CYS A 236 0.04 1.03 16.59
CA CYS A 236 0.58 1.48 15.31
C CYS A 236 -0.42 1.29 14.13
N HIS A 237 -1.41 0.41 14.31
CA HIS A 237 -2.41 0.07 13.28
C HIS A 237 -3.85 0.40 13.70
N PRO A 238 -4.19 1.67 14.02
CA PRO A 238 -5.54 2.04 14.41
C PRO A 238 -6.53 1.93 13.24
N ALA A 239 -7.78 1.48 13.55
CA ALA A 239 -8.87 1.53 12.58
C ALA A 239 -9.26 2.99 12.26
N PRO A 240 -9.82 3.29 11.08
CA PRO A 240 -10.28 2.37 10.05
C PRO A 240 -9.22 2.00 9.01
N LEU A 241 -8.09 2.69 8.94
CA LEU A 241 -7.05 2.50 7.93
C LEU A 241 -6.01 1.46 8.34
N PHE A 242 -5.95 1.11 9.62
CA PHE A 242 -4.98 0.18 10.18
C PHE A 242 -3.53 0.59 9.89
N THR A 243 -3.26 1.88 10.06
CA THR A 243 -1.95 2.55 10.04
C THR A 243 -2.08 3.90 10.72
N ASP A 244 -1.05 4.33 11.43
CA ASP A 244 -0.89 5.66 12.00
C ASP A 244 0.03 6.55 11.14
N PHE A 245 0.55 5.99 10.03
CA PHE A 245 1.49 6.64 9.10
C PHE A 245 2.84 7.03 9.71
N THR A 246 3.21 6.48 10.86
CA THR A 246 4.51 6.66 11.49
C THR A 246 5.57 5.70 10.93
N TYR A 247 6.74 5.64 11.57
CA TYR A 247 7.87 4.83 11.16
C TYR A 247 8.43 4.06 12.34
N ASP A 248 8.68 2.76 12.14
CA ASP A 248 9.23 1.93 13.19
C ASP A 248 10.27 0.93 12.67
N ASN A 249 11.21 0.54 13.54
CA ASN A 249 12.13 -0.55 13.31
C ASN A 249 11.68 -1.77 14.12
N LEU A 250 11.11 -2.74 13.43
CA LEU A 250 10.61 -3.96 14.07
C LEU A 250 11.70 -5.02 14.32
N GLY A 251 12.95 -4.78 13.89
CA GLY A 251 13.99 -5.80 13.93
C GLY A 251 13.81 -6.92 12.92
N VAL A 252 13.24 -6.60 11.76
CA VAL A 252 13.04 -7.57 10.66
C VAL A 252 14.40 -8.08 10.18
N PRO A 253 14.59 -9.41 10.00
CA PRO A 253 15.84 -9.94 9.46
C PRO A 253 15.97 -9.62 7.96
N GLU A 254 17.22 -9.62 7.48
CA GLU A 254 17.48 -9.56 6.03
C GLU A 254 16.70 -10.65 5.28
N ASN A 255 16.33 -10.33 4.05
CA ASN A 255 15.86 -11.35 3.12
C ASN A 255 17.03 -11.73 2.20
N PRO A 256 17.69 -12.87 2.40
CA PRO A 256 18.88 -13.24 1.64
C PRO A 256 18.63 -13.45 0.15
N ASP A 257 17.37 -13.65 -0.23
CA ASP A 257 16.97 -13.79 -1.64
C ASP A 257 16.69 -12.44 -2.32
N ASN A 258 16.91 -11.29 -1.64
CA ASN A 258 16.68 -9.98 -2.24
C ASN A 258 17.69 -9.73 -3.37
N PRO A 259 17.23 -9.61 -4.64
CA PRO A 259 18.13 -9.44 -5.78
C PRO A 259 18.92 -8.13 -5.76
N PHE A 260 18.54 -7.17 -4.92
CA PHE A 260 19.26 -5.91 -4.78
C PHE A 260 20.71 -6.10 -4.30
N TYR A 261 20.99 -7.16 -3.56
CA TYR A 261 22.36 -7.49 -3.12
C TYR A 261 23.33 -7.83 -4.29
N GLU A 262 22.78 -8.15 -5.47
CA GLU A 262 23.58 -8.44 -6.68
C GLU A 262 23.68 -7.23 -7.63
N MET A 263 23.14 -6.06 -7.22
CA MET A 263 23.09 -4.86 -8.08
C MET A 263 24.39 -4.03 -8.09
N ASP A 264 25.45 -4.48 -7.45
CA ASP A 264 26.81 -3.94 -7.54
C ASP A 264 27.46 -4.15 -8.92
N THR A 265 26.96 -5.11 -9.69
CA THR A 265 27.43 -5.45 -11.04
C THR A 265 26.56 -4.89 -12.16
N VAL A 266 25.44 -4.23 -11.83
CA VAL A 266 24.48 -3.63 -12.75
C VAL A 266 24.58 -2.10 -12.69
N TYR A 267 24.83 -1.46 -13.83
CA TYR A 267 25.14 -0.03 -13.88
C TYR A 267 24.02 0.78 -14.52
N VAL A 268 23.83 1.99 -14.01
CA VAL A 268 23.03 3.05 -14.60
C VAL A 268 23.88 4.32 -14.63
N ASP A 269 24.03 4.95 -15.80
CA ASP A 269 24.82 6.18 -16.01
C ASP A 269 26.26 6.09 -15.49
N GLY A 270 26.82 4.89 -15.49
CA GLY A 270 28.21 4.63 -15.06
C GLY A 270 28.38 4.28 -13.58
N GLU A 271 27.32 4.34 -12.79
CA GLU A 271 27.33 3.99 -11.38
C GLU A 271 26.57 2.68 -11.12
N PRO A 272 27.05 1.80 -10.22
CA PRO A 272 26.31 0.60 -9.86
C PRO A 272 25.01 0.97 -9.11
N ILE A 273 23.93 0.20 -9.35
CA ILE A 273 22.64 0.43 -8.71
C ILE A 273 22.76 0.28 -7.18
N ASN A 274 23.53 -0.69 -6.71
CA ASN A 274 23.84 -0.89 -5.30
C ASN A 274 25.36 -0.99 -5.09
N PRO A 275 26.06 0.10 -4.82
CA PRO A 275 27.51 0.06 -4.63
C PRO A 275 27.98 -0.82 -3.45
N ALA A 276 27.12 -1.06 -2.46
CA ALA A 276 27.44 -1.85 -1.28
C ALA A 276 27.27 -3.37 -1.52
N GLY A 277 26.58 -3.76 -2.61
CA GLY A 277 26.34 -5.17 -2.93
C GLY A 277 25.71 -5.92 -1.76
N GLY A 278 26.23 -7.10 -1.47
CA GLY A 278 25.78 -7.94 -0.34
C GLY A 278 26.06 -7.38 1.06
N ALA A 279 26.74 -6.25 1.18
CA ALA A 279 26.93 -5.55 2.46
C ALA A 279 25.93 -4.41 2.68
N TRP A 280 24.98 -4.23 1.76
CA TRP A 280 23.96 -3.21 1.90
C TRP A 280 23.00 -3.54 3.06
N ILE A 281 22.72 -2.55 3.88
CA ILE A 281 21.74 -2.60 4.96
C ILE A 281 20.69 -1.52 4.69
N ASP A 282 19.41 -1.84 4.82
CA ASP A 282 18.34 -0.88 4.57
C ASP A 282 18.29 0.20 5.66
N PRO A 283 18.65 1.46 5.35
CA PRO A 283 18.62 2.54 6.33
C PRO A 283 17.19 2.99 6.70
N GLY A 284 16.17 2.54 5.98
CA GLY A 284 14.80 2.98 6.18
C GLY A 284 14.65 4.51 6.06
N LEU A 285 13.90 5.10 6.98
CA LEU A 285 13.67 6.56 7.04
C LEU A 285 14.98 7.36 7.12
N ALA A 286 16.00 6.85 7.80
CA ALA A 286 17.29 7.55 7.91
C ALA A 286 17.92 7.81 6.54
N GLY A 287 17.75 6.91 5.58
CA GLY A 287 18.27 7.12 4.23
C GLY A 287 17.67 8.34 3.54
N PHE A 288 16.39 8.59 3.75
CA PHE A 288 15.75 9.82 3.27
C PHE A 288 16.18 11.05 4.08
N LEU A 289 16.18 10.96 5.41
CA LEU A 289 16.59 12.07 6.27
C LEU A 289 18.02 12.52 5.97
N GLU A 290 18.93 11.61 5.64
CA GLU A 290 20.30 11.96 5.24
C GLU A 290 20.37 12.81 3.99
N SER A 291 19.43 12.65 3.07
CA SER A 291 19.34 13.45 1.85
C SER A 291 18.85 14.88 2.06
N LEU A 292 18.18 15.17 3.19
CA LEU A 292 17.64 16.48 3.48
C LEU A 292 18.75 17.46 3.89
N PRO A 293 18.62 18.78 3.56
CA PRO A 293 19.60 19.79 3.95
C PRO A 293 19.56 20.01 5.47
N PRO A 294 20.70 20.37 6.10
CA PRO A 294 20.76 20.64 7.55
C PRO A 294 19.80 21.75 8.00
N GLU A 295 19.54 22.72 7.14
CA GLU A 295 18.64 23.84 7.39
C GLU A 295 17.21 23.39 7.69
N TRP A 296 16.75 22.36 7.00
CA TRP A 296 15.42 21.76 7.24
C TRP A 296 15.28 21.28 8.69
N PHE A 297 16.31 20.60 9.22
CA PHE A 297 16.31 20.15 10.62
C PHE A 297 16.37 21.31 11.61
N ALA A 298 17.18 22.33 11.32
CA ALA A 298 17.31 23.51 12.17
C ALA A 298 15.98 24.26 12.30
N GLU A 299 15.19 24.34 11.24
CA GLU A 299 13.85 24.93 11.24
C GLU A 299 12.88 24.21 12.16
N GLN A 300 13.06 22.89 12.33
CA GLN A 300 12.29 22.05 13.25
C GLN A 300 12.87 22.02 14.67
N GLY A 301 14.01 22.71 14.91
CA GLY A 301 14.73 22.65 16.18
C GLY A 301 15.45 21.33 16.44
N LEU A 302 15.78 20.58 15.38
CA LEU A 302 16.38 19.27 15.42
C LEU A 302 17.87 19.29 15.06
N ASP A 303 18.64 18.35 15.62
CA ASP A 303 20.01 18.05 15.18
C ASP A 303 19.97 16.91 14.15
N LYS A 304 20.40 17.19 12.91
CA LYS A 304 20.35 16.23 11.79
C LYS A 304 20.99 14.90 12.15
N ALA A 305 22.21 14.91 12.71
CA ALA A 305 22.97 13.68 12.96
C ALA A 305 22.27 12.81 14.00
N THR A 306 21.78 13.41 15.09
CA THR A 306 21.06 12.71 16.16
C THR A 306 19.75 12.11 15.63
N VAL A 307 18.98 12.89 14.88
CA VAL A 307 17.67 12.48 14.36
C VAL A 307 17.82 11.39 13.31
N THR A 308 18.74 11.54 12.36
CA THR A 308 19.00 10.53 11.34
C THR A 308 19.43 9.20 12.00
N LYS A 309 20.36 9.25 12.93
CA LYS A 309 20.79 8.05 13.67
C LYS A 309 19.62 7.41 14.43
N GLY A 310 18.78 8.19 15.09
CA GLY A 310 17.61 7.71 15.85
C GLY A 310 16.47 7.13 14.98
N ASN A 311 16.57 7.27 13.65
CA ASN A 311 15.59 6.74 12.70
C ASN A 311 16.18 5.68 11.74
N TYR A 312 17.40 5.22 11.98
CA TYR A 312 18.04 4.19 11.17
C TYR A 312 17.30 2.86 11.31
N GLY A 313 16.97 2.25 10.18
CA GLY A 313 16.22 0.98 10.09
C GLY A 313 14.71 1.11 10.25
N LYS A 314 14.18 2.32 10.51
CA LYS A 314 12.73 2.54 10.63
C LYS A 314 12.06 2.59 9.26
N HIS A 315 10.95 1.88 9.13
CA HIS A 315 10.12 1.84 7.92
C HIS A 315 8.70 2.30 8.24
N LYS A 316 8.05 2.87 7.23
CA LYS A 316 6.66 3.34 7.35
C LYS A 316 5.73 2.21 7.78
N VAL A 317 4.88 2.49 8.77
CA VAL A 317 3.81 1.58 9.21
C VAL A 317 2.78 1.45 8.08
N PRO A 318 2.64 0.28 7.44
CA PRO A 318 1.73 0.10 6.32
C PRO A 318 0.29 -0.10 6.80
N THR A 319 -0.68 0.21 5.95
CA THR A 319 -2.05 -0.27 6.20
C THR A 319 -2.10 -1.79 6.21
N LEU A 320 -2.94 -2.37 7.09
CA LEU A 320 -3.24 -3.81 7.10
C LEU A 320 -4.45 -4.16 6.23
N ARG A 321 -5.12 -3.16 5.64
CA ARG A 321 -6.19 -3.44 4.69
C ARG A 321 -5.65 -4.24 3.51
N ASN A 322 -6.39 -5.24 3.07
CA ASN A 322 -5.99 -6.16 2.01
C ASN A 322 -4.71 -6.98 2.31
N ALA A 323 -4.20 -6.99 3.54
CA ALA A 323 -2.98 -7.74 3.87
C ALA A 323 -3.07 -9.23 3.49
N ASP A 324 -4.26 -9.85 3.64
CA ASP A 324 -4.48 -11.24 3.21
C ASP A 324 -5.10 -11.39 1.81
N LYS A 325 -5.50 -10.30 1.14
CA LYS A 325 -6.18 -10.41 -0.17
C LYS A 325 -5.31 -11.15 -1.18
N ARG A 326 -5.84 -12.24 -1.72
CA ARG A 326 -5.14 -13.14 -2.67
C ARG A 326 -6.13 -13.90 -3.54
N PRO A 327 -5.74 -14.36 -4.76
CA PRO A 327 -6.63 -15.10 -5.67
C PRO A 327 -7.09 -16.44 -5.12
N GLY A 328 -6.37 -16.99 -4.14
CA GLY A 328 -6.68 -18.28 -3.54
C GLY A 328 -5.63 -18.70 -2.50
N PRO A 329 -5.92 -19.72 -1.69
CA PRO A 329 -5.11 -20.07 -0.51
C PRO A 329 -3.68 -20.53 -0.85
N GLY A 330 -3.42 -21.01 -2.07
CA GLY A 330 -2.08 -21.39 -2.51
C GLY A 330 -1.21 -20.26 -3.06
N PHE A 331 -1.75 -19.03 -3.10
CA PHE A 331 -0.98 -17.89 -3.57
C PHE A 331 0.00 -17.42 -2.49
N ALA A 332 1.29 -17.40 -2.79
CA ALA A 332 2.31 -16.86 -1.90
C ALA A 332 2.27 -15.32 -1.93
N LYS A 333 2.03 -14.71 -0.77
CA LYS A 333 2.28 -13.28 -0.53
C LYS A 333 3.65 -13.09 0.12
N ALA A 334 4.08 -11.86 0.22
CA ALA A 334 5.28 -11.48 0.96
C ALA A 334 4.95 -10.30 1.85
N TYR A 335 5.56 -10.24 3.01
CA TYR A 335 5.30 -9.26 4.06
C TYR A 335 6.60 -8.55 4.46
N MET A 336 6.49 -7.47 5.20
CA MET A 336 7.53 -6.50 5.56
C MET A 336 8.09 -5.75 4.34
N HIS A 337 8.97 -4.77 4.55
CA HIS A 337 9.56 -3.95 3.49
C HIS A 337 10.42 -4.77 2.51
N ASN A 338 11.10 -5.80 3.01
CA ASN A 338 12.02 -6.67 2.26
C ASN A 338 11.39 -8.01 1.84
N GLY A 339 10.13 -8.28 2.22
CA GLY A 339 9.42 -9.48 1.84
C GLY A 339 9.92 -10.78 2.51
N THR A 340 10.56 -10.70 3.66
CA THR A 340 11.14 -11.86 4.34
C THR A 340 10.11 -12.89 4.77
N PHE A 341 8.95 -12.49 5.31
CA PHE A 341 7.87 -13.39 5.70
C PHE A 341 6.90 -13.67 4.54
N LYS A 342 6.32 -14.88 4.55
CA LYS A 342 5.51 -15.39 3.43
C LYS A 342 4.05 -15.68 3.81
N SER A 343 3.71 -15.54 5.08
CA SER A 343 2.34 -15.72 5.63
C SER A 343 2.06 -14.73 6.76
N LEU A 344 0.78 -14.48 7.05
CA LEU A 344 0.38 -13.70 8.23
C LEU A 344 0.72 -14.44 9.52
N GLU A 345 0.67 -15.76 9.49
CA GLU A 345 1.05 -16.62 10.59
C GLU A 345 2.53 -16.38 10.99
N GLU A 346 3.45 -16.31 10.01
CA GLU A 346 4.87 -15.99 10.25
C GLU A 346 5.03 -14.55 10.81
N VAL A 347 4.25 -13.59 10.32
CA VAL A 347 4.27 -12.21 10.82
C VAL A 347 3.85 -12.15 12.28
N VAL A 348 2.72 -12.79 12.64
CA VAL A 348 2.20 -12.77 14.02
C VAL A 348 3.16 -13.49 14.97
N ALA A 349 3.69 -14.65 14.58
CA ALA A 349 4.70 -15.36 15.37
C ALA A 349 5.97 -14.52 15.57
N PHE A 350 6.43 -13.79 14.54
CA PHE A 350 7.53 -12.85 14.67
C PHE A 350 7.24 -11.75 15.71
N TYR A 351 6.06 -11.15 15.70
CA TYR A 351 5.67 -10.15 16.70
C TYR A 351 5.58 -10.74 18.11
N ASN A 352 5.19 -12.02 18.23
CA ASN A 352 5.08 -12.71 19.51
C ASN A 352 6.42 -13.11 20.09
N ASP A 353 7.33 -13.67 19.28
CA ASP A 353 8.47 -14.45 19.75
C ASP A 353 9.84 -13.84 19.37
N ARG A 354 9.87 -12.67 18.69
CA ARG A 354 11.08 -12.05 18.14
C ARG A 354 12.24 -12.00 19.16
N ASP A 355 11.96 -11.51 20.37
CA ASP A 355 13.00 -11.25 21.36
C ASP A 355 13.59 -12.56 21.92
N GLU A 356 12.77 -13.60 22.06
CA GLU A 356 13.21 -14.93 22.43
C GLU A 356 14.09 -15.55 21.33
N LEU A 357 13.66 -15.42 20.06
CA LEU A 357 14.42 -15.91 18.91
C LEU A 357 15.78 -15.19 18.77
N ILE A 358 15.84 -13.88 19.04
CA ILE A 358 17.09 -13.11 19.07
C ILE A 358 17.98 -13.62 20.22
N ALA A 359 17.43 -13.79 21.42
CA ALA A 359 18.17 -14.27 22.57
C ALA A 359 18.74 -15.68 22.38
N MET A 360 18.05 -16.54 21.61
CA MET A 360 18.52 -17.87 21.21
C MET A 360 19.52 -17.86 20.05
N GLY A 361 19.74 -16.72 19.38
CA GLY A 361 20.55 -16.60 18.17
C GLY A 361 19.90 -17.25 16.93
N LEU A 362 18.59 -17.43 16.93
CA LEU A 362 17.81 -17.98 15.84
C LEU A 362 17.28 -16.92 14.87
N LEU A 363 17.27 -15.66 15.29
CA LEU A 363 16.92 -14.51 14.48
C LEU A 363 17.98 -13.43 14.66
N VAL A 364 18.41 -12.85 13.53
CA VAL A 364 19.35 -11.73 13.52
C VAL A 364 18.66 -10.58 12.80
N PRO A 365 18.27 -9.51 13.51
CA PRO A 365 17.73 -8.30 12.87
C PRO A 365 18.73 -7.69 11.89
N GLU A 366 18.23 -7.17 10.76
CA GLU A 366 19.05 -6.41 9.82
C GLU A 366 19.63 -5.15 10.49
N VAL A 367 18.81 -4.45 11.29
CA VAL A 367 19.21 -3.30 12.09
C VAL A 367 18.81 -3.52 13.56
N MET A 368 19.81 -3.63 14.43
CA MET A 368 19.62 -3.77 15.88
C MET A 368 19.35 -2.43 16.58
N ASP A 369 19.94 -1.35 16.07
CA ASP A 369 19.76 0.00 16.63
C ASP A 369 18.32 0.49 16.43
N ASN A 370 17.79 1.20 17.43
CA ASN A 370 16.45 1.79 17.41
C ASN A 370 15.28 0.78 17.21
N MET A 371 15.53 -0.51 17.48
CA MET A 371 14.50 -1.54 17.40
C MET A 371 13.44 -1.31 18.47
N ASN A 372 12.16 -1.36 18.07
CA ASN A 372 11.03 -1.28 18.99
C ASN A 372 11.02 -2.48 19.94
N GLN A 373 11.02 -2.20 21.24
CA GLN A 373 11.03 -3.19 22.33
C GLN A 373 9.83 -3.05 23.26
N ASP A 374 8.93 -2.11 22.99
CA ASP A 374 7.84 -1.76 23.89
C ASP A 374 6.52 -2.44 23.50
N GLU A 375 6.17 -2.47 22.19
CA GLU A 375 4.87 -2.94 21.71
C GLU A 375 4.89 -4.33 21.05
N LEU A 376 6.05 -4.92 20.83
CA LEU A 376 6.17 -6.24 20.19
C LEU A 376 7.46 -6.98 20.59
N GLY A 377 7.55 -8.26 20.24
CA GLY A 377 8.74 -9.10 20.41
C GLY A 377 8.62 -10.14 21.52
N ALA A 378 7.73 -9.90 22.51
CA ALA A 378 7.48 -10.82 23.62
C ALA A 378 6.03 -10.69 24.13
N LEU A 379 5.05 -10.88 23.24
CA LEU A 379 3.63 -10.65 23.54
C LEU A 379 3.01 -11.73 24.45
N GLY A 380 3.60 -12.91 24.52
CA GLY A 380 3.13 -14.04 25.30
C GLY A 380 1.78 -14.58 24.82
N LEU A 381 1.54 -14.55 23.51
CA LEU A 381 0.34 -15.09 22.89
C LEU A 381 0.41 -16.62 22.85
N SER A 382 -0.72 -17.30 23.08
CA SER A 382 -0.86 -18.72 22.78
C SER A 382 -1.07 -18.94 21.27
N PHE A 383 -0.87 -20.16 20.81
CA PHE A 383 -1.13 -20.55 19.43
C PHE A 383 -2.57 -20.25 18.98
N GLU A 384 -3.55 -20.39 19.87
CA GLU A 384 -4.95 -20.07 19.61
C GLU A 384 -5.17 -18.56 19.48
N GLU A 385 -4.46 -17.76 20.28
CA GLU A 385 -4.52 -16.29 20.22
C GLU A 385 -3.87 -15.77 18.92
N GLU A 386 -2.72 -16.32 18.51
CA GLU A 386 -2.10 -16.00 17.20
C GLU A 386 -3.05 -16.34 16.03
N ALA A 387 -3.67 -17.53 16.08
CA ALA A 387 -4.64 -17.93 15.07
C ALA A 387 -5.88 -17.01 15.03
N ALA A 388 -6.31 -16.49 16.18
CA ALA A 388 -7.41 -15.54 16.26
C ALA A 388 -7.03 -14.17 15.63
N LEU A 389 -5.83 -13.66 15.91
CA LEU A 389 -5.31 -12.44 15.27
C LEU A 389 -5.26 -12.57 13.75
N VAL A 390 -4.74 -13.69 13.25
CA VAL A 390 -4.71 -13.99 11.80
C VAL A 390 -6.13 -14.05 11.23
N ALA A 391 -7.07 -14.67 11.94
CA ALA A 391 -8.46 -14.72 11.50
C ALA A 391 -9.08 -13.32 11.41
N PHE A 392 -8.82 -12.46 12.39
CA PHE A 392 -9.26 -11.06 12.35
C PHE A 392 -8.63 -10.31 11.17
N MET A 393 -7.30 -10.37 10.97
CA MET A 393 -6.65 -9.67 9.87
C MET A 393 -7.17 -10.09 8.49
N LYS A 394 -7.61 -11.34 8.33
CA LYS A 394 -8.26 -11.81 7.10
C LYS A 394 -9.59 -11.11 6.82
N THR A 395 -10.26 -10.58 7.84
CA THR A 395 -11.52 -9.80 7.68
C THR A 395 -11.30 -8.42 7.04
N LEU A 396 -10.05 -7.95 6.95
CA LEU A 396 -9.67 -6.65 6.38
C LEU A 396 -9.53 -6.66 4.85
N SER A 397 -9.86 -7.79 4.21
CA SER A 397 -9.77 -7.94 2.74
C SER A 397 -11.07 -7.51 2.07
N ASP A 398 -10.96 -6.60 1.10
CA ASP A 398 -12.07 -6.09 0.28
C ASP A 398 -12.73 -7.16 -0.58
N GLY A 399 -13.98 -6.91 -0.96
CA GLY A 399 -14.80 -7.78 -1.78
C GLY A 399 -15.59 -8.80 -0.96
N TYR A 400 -15.88 -8.50 0.31
CA TYR A 400 -16.73 -9.35 1.15
C TYR A 400 -18.17 -9.32 0.65
N LEU A 401 -18.72 -10.51 0.42
CA LEU A 401 -20.14 -10.68 0.10
C LEU A 401 -20.82 -11.33 1.33
N PRO A 402 -21.69 -10.61 2.05
CA PRO A 402 -22.47 -11.20 3.12
C PRO A 402 -23.23 -12.44 2.60
N ALA A 403 -23.21 -13.54 3.36
CA ALA A 403 -24.04 -14.68 3.04
C ALA A 403 -25.49 -14.20 2.93
N LYS A 404 -26.15 -14.42 1.77
CA LYS A 404 -27.56 -14.07 1.59
C LYS A 404 -28.32 -14.72 2.73
N GLY A 405 -28.81 -13.93 3.67
CA GLY A 405 -29.54 -14.38 4.82
C GLY A 405 -30.64 -15.31 4.35
N SER A 406 -30.66 -16.55 4.84
CA SER A 406 -31.83 -17.38 4.80
C SER A 406 -32.88 -16.62 5.58
N GLY A 407 -33.78 -15.93 4.87
CA GLY A 407 -34.83 -15.12 5.49
C GLY A 407 -35.52 -15.94 6.58
N ARG A 408 -35.20 -15.65 7.82
CA ARG A 408 -36.06 -16.08 8.93
C ARG A 408 -37.34 -15.28 8.79
N GLY A 409 -38.31 -15.93 8.14
CA GLY A 409 -39.70 -15.46 8.16
C GLY A 409 -40.11 -15.21 9.60
N ARG A 410 -40.53 -13.99 9.86
CA ARG A 410 -41.42 -13.66 10.96
C ARG A 410 -42.87 -13.77 10.52
#